data_177127621f9f90a263df434abc02f7ad
#
_entry.id   177127621f9f90a263df434abc02f7ad
#
_cell.length_a   1.000
_cell.length_b   1.000
_cell.length_c   1.000
_cell.angle_alpha   90.00
_cell.angle_beta   90.00
_cell.angle_gamma   90.00
#
_symmetry.space_group_name_H-M   'P 1'
#
loop_
_entity.id
_entity.type
_entity.pdbx_description
1 polymer ?
#
loop_
_entity_poly.entity_id
_entity_poly.type
_entity_poly.pdbx_seq_one_letter_code
_entity_poly.pdbx_strand_id
1 'polypeptide(L)'
;WHFLGHWLSAAAMHYEATGNEQVRAKAEEIVEELAVCQKDNGGQWAASIPEKYLYWIGQKKPVWAPQYTIHKTFMGLLDMYELAGSKKALDVAVNFGKWFYDWSGKYTEAQFQEILDVETVGMLEIWVILYRITKDEMFRTLMDRYYRKSLFDGLLAGKDVLTNMHANTTIPEILGAAAAYEVTGEQRYLDIAQAYWKSAVTDRGSYVTGGQTCGEIWSAPNQLKARLGDKNQEHCTVYNMMRLAD
;
A
#
# COMPACT_ATOMS: atom_id res chain seq x y z
N TRP A 1 6.47 -10.36 10.85
CA TRP A 1 7.19 -9.54 9.85
C TRP A 1 6.47 -8.23 9.57
N HIS A 2 5.21 -8.22 9.11
CA HIS A 2 4.42 -7.01 8.90
C HIS A 2 3.96 -6.33 10.21
N PHE A 3 3.95 -7.06 11.32
CA PHE A 3 3.48 -6.57 12.62
C PHE A 3 4.26 -5.35 13.12
N LEU A 4 5.56 -5.27 12.85
CA LEU A 4 6.39 -4.13 13.25
C LEU A 4 5.83 -2.80 12.72
N GLY A 5 5.50 -2.74 11.43
CA GLY A 5 4.91 -1.55 10.83
C GLY A 5 3.55 -1.19 11.43
N HIS A 6 2.67 -2.18 11.62
CA HIS A 6 1.39 -1.96 12.28
C HIS A 6 1.54 -1.43 13.70
N TRP A 7 2.53 -1.95 14.45
CA TRP A 7 2.78 -1.50 15.80
C TRP A 7 3.26 -0.03 15.83
N LEU A 8 4.18 0.34 14.93
CA LEU A 8 4.65 1.73 14.81
C LEU A 8 3.50 2.68 14.45
N SER A 9 2.65 2.32 13.47
CA SER A 9 1.46 3.11 13.12
C SER A 9 0.53 3.27 14.31
N ALA A 10 0.23 2.19 15.02
CA ALA A 10 -0.64 2.22 16.19
C ALA A 10 -0.04 3.08 17.32
N ALA A 11 1.26 3.01 17.55
CA ALA A 11 1.96 3.82 18.55
C ALA A 11 1.93 5.32 18.19
N ALA A 12 2.16 5.66 16.92
CA ALA A 12 2.10 7.04 16.44
C ALA A 12 0.69 7.63 16.60
N MET A 13 -0.35 6.90 16.16
CA MET A 13 -1.75 7.30 16.31
C MET A 13 -2.15 7.41 17.79
N HIS A 14 -1.69 6.49 18.64
CA HIS A 14 -1.96 6.55 20.07
C HIS A 14 -1.30 7.79 20.71
N TYR A 15 -0.06 8.08 20.33
CA TYR A 15 0.63 9.29 20.80
C TYR A 15 -0.10 10.57 20.36
N GLU A 16 -0.47 10.66 19.08
CA GLU A 16 -1.22 11.81 18.56
C GLU A 16 -2.52 12.05 19.36
N ALA A 17 -3.27 10.97 19.61
CA ALA A 17 -4.55 11.04 20.31
C ALA A 17 -4.44 11.35 21.81
N THR A 18 -3.34 10.98 22.47
CA THR A 18 -3.25 10.97 23.95
C THR A 18 -2.09 11.77 24.53
N GLY A 19 -1.09 12.11 23.74
CA GLY A 19 0.17 12.70 24.21
C GLY A 19 1.03 11.73 25.03
N ASN A 20 0.84 10.41 24.92
CA ASN A 20 1.55 9.42 25.73
C ASN A 20 3.02 9.31 25.34
N GLU A 21 3.90 10.02 26.06
CA GLU A 21 5.34 10.07 25.81
C GLU A 21 6.05 8.71 26.03
N GLN A 22 5.51 7.80 26.85
CA GLN A 22 6.12 6.50 27.04
C GLN A 22 5.97 5.63 25.77
N VAL A 23 4.81 5.68 25.14
CA VAL A 23 4.57 4.98 23.88
C VAL A 23 5.42 5.58 22.76
N ARG A 24 5.47 6.91 22.68
CA ARG A 24 6.34 7.60 21.72
C ARG A 24 7.80 7.22 21.88
N ALA A 25 8.33 7.30 23.11
CA ALA A 25 9.72 6.96 23.38
C ALA A 25 10.06 5.52 22.98
N LYS A 26 9.13 4.57 23.24
CA LYS A 26 9.32 3.17 22.83
C LYS A 26 9.29 3.00 21.31
N ALA A 27 8.45 3.75 20.61
CA ALA A 27 8.41 3.74 19.15
C ALA A 27 9.67 4.37 18.53
N GLU A 28 10.18 5.46 19.10
CA GLU A 28 11.47 6.05 18.68
C GLU A 28 12.63 5.09 18.87
N GLU A 29 12.70 4.36 19.99
CA GLU A 29 13.73 3.31 20.19
C GLU A 29 13.71 2.28 19.04
N ILE A 30 12.51 1.85 18.60
CA ILE A 30 12.38 0.93 17.47
C ILE A 30 12.82 1.57 16.14
N VAL A 31 12.52 2.85 15.93
CA VAL A 31 12.99 3.58 14.75
C VAL A 31 14.51 3.69 14.72
N GLU A 32 15.15 3.98 15.87
CA GLU A 32 16.61 4.02 15.98
C GLU A 32 17.23 2.65 15.68
N GLU A 33 16.68 1.57 16.20
CA GLU A 33 17.14 0.20 15.90
C GLU A 33 16.95 -0.16 14.42
N LEU A 34 15.87 0.27 13.78
CA LEU A 34 15.69 0.13 12.34
C LEU A 34 16.75 0.89 11.55
N ALA A 35 17.11 2.10 11.98
CA ALA A 35 18.17 2.88 11.35
C ALA A 35 19.55 2.20 11.47
N VAL A 36 19.85 1.58 12.62
CA VAL A 36 21.06 0.76 12.82
C VAL A 36 21.03 -0.44 11.85
N CYS A 37 19.94 -1.20 11.83
CA CYS A 37 19.79 -2.33 10.91
C CYS A 37 19.93 -1.90 9.44
N GLN A 38 19.33 -0.77 9.06
CA GLN A 38 19.46 -0.22 7.71
C GLN A 38 20.91 0.09 7.35
N LYS A 39 21.65 0.72 8.27
CA LYS A 39 23.07 1.02 8.09
C LYS A 39 23.89 -0.26 7.89
N ASP A 40 23.67 -1.27 8.72
CA ASP A 40 24.37 -2.55 8.65
C ASP A 40 24.03 -3.34 7.37
N ASN A 41 22.82 -3.12 6.82
CA ASN A 41 22.37 -3.67 5.53
C ASN A 41 22.80 -2.81 4.30
N GLY A 42 23.82 -1.98 4.43
CA GLY A 42 24.33 -1.17 3.31
C GLY A 42 23.66 0.19 3.12
N GLY A 43 22.84 0.65 4.09
CA GLY A 43 22.35 2.02 4.18
C GLY A 43 20.99 2.26 3.51
N GLN A 44 20.43 1.28 2.81
CA GLN A 44 19.14 1.45 2.12
C GLN A 44 18.05 0.49 2.62
N TRP A 45 18.35 -0.79 2.77
CA TRP A 45 17.37 -1.82 3.11
C TRP A 45 16.98 -1.80 4.58
N ALA A 46 15.68 -1.57 4.88
CA ALA A 46 15.15 -1.49 6.25
C ALA A 46 14.01 -2.49 6.54
N ALA A 47 13.79 -3.47 5.66
CA ALA A 47 12.71 -4.43 5.87
C ALA A 47 13.09 -5.53 6.87
N SER A 48 12.06 -6.09 7.54
CA SER A 48 12.16 -7.26 8.42
C SER A 48 12.29 -8.59 7.66
N ILE A 49 12.47 -8.54 6.35
CA ILE A 49 12.64 -9.69 5.45
C ILE A 49 13.87 -9.47 4.55
N PRO A 50 14.54 -10.54 4.10
CA PRO A 50 15.65 -10.42 3.16
C PRO A 50 15.25 -9.86 1.79
N GLU A 51 16.10 -9.04 1.18
CA GLU A 51 15.93 -8.45 -0.16
C GLU A 51 15.61 -9.47 -1.24
N LYS A 52 16.15 -10.67 -1.14
CA LYS A 52 15.98 -11.74 -2.14
C LYS A 52 14.51 -12.02 -2.47
N TYR A 53 13.58 -11.78 -1.54
CA TYR A 53 12.18 -12.04 -1.75
C TYR A 53 11.55 -11.09 -2.78
N LEU A 54 12.06 -9.86 -2.92
CA LEU A 54 11.63 -8.93 -3.97
C LEU A 54 12.12 -9.41 -5.34
N TYR A 55 13.36 -9.90 -5.43
CA TYR A 55 13.88 -10.49 -6.66
C TYR A 55 13.12 -11.76 -7.06
N TRP A 56 12.61 -12.53 -6.09
CA TRP A 56 11.84 -13.74 -6.37
C TRP A 56 10.52 -13.45 -7.10
N ILE A 57 9.89 -12.28 -6.87
CA ILE A 57 8.70 -11.88 -7.63
C ILE A 57 9.03 -11.84 -9.12
N GLY A 58 10.05 -11.07 -9.52
CA GLY A 58 10.50 -10.96 -10.91
C GLY A 58 11.03 -12.26 -11.51
N GLN A 59 11.47 -13.22 -10.66
CA GLN A 59 11.91 -14.56 -11.06
C GLN A 59 10.76 -15.59 -11.11
N LYS A 60 9.52 -15.16 -10.83
CA LYS A 60 8.32 -16.03 -10.75
C LYS A 60 8.48 -17.20 -9.76
N LYS A 61 9.28 -16.99 -8.70
CA LYS A 61 9.44 -17.97 -7.62
C LYS A 61 8.32 -17.79 -6.59
N PRO A 62 7.84 -18.88 -5.97
CA PRO A 62 6.85 -18.79 -4.91
C PRO A 62 7.37 -17.94 -3.75
N VAL A 63 6.63 -16.89 -3.42
CA VAL A 63 6.90 -16.02 -2.27
C VAL A 63 5.58 -15.43 -1.78
N TRP A 64 5.43 -15.32 -0.47
CA TRP A 64 4.23 -14.72 0.11
C TRP A 64 4.47 -13.25 0.46
N ALA A 65 3.76 -12.39 -0.23
CA ALA A 65 3.48 -10.99 0.10
C ALA A 65 4.68 -10.15 0.64
N PRO A 66 5.85 -10.11 -0.06
CA PRO A 66 6.98 -9.30 0.41
C PRO A 66 6.70 -7.81 0.34
N GLN A 67 6.03 -7.30 -0.70
CA GLN A 67 5.69 -5.87 -0.81
C GLN A 67 4.66 -5.47 0.25
N TYR A 68 3.70 -6.34 0.58
CA TYR A 68 2.78 -6.10 1.69
C TYR A 68 3.52 -5.93 3.02
N THR A 69 4.47 -6.80 3.32
CA THR A 69 5.28 -6.72 4.54
C THR A 69 6.05 -5.41 4.63
N ILE A 70 6.66 -5.01 3.52
CA ILE A 70 7.44 -3.78 3.40
C ILE A 70 6.55 -2.54 3.46
N HIS A 71 5.40 -2.58 2.80
CA HIS A 71 4.41 -1.50 2.86
C HIS A 71 4.06 -1.14 4.31
N LYS A 72 3.86 -2.15 5.18
CA LYS A 72 3.57 -1.88 6.60
C LYS A 72 4.74 -1.22 7.33
N THR A 73 5.98 -1.60 7.00
CA THR A 73 7.16 -0.92 7.55
C THR A 73 7.20 0.55 7.13
N PHE A 74 6.97 0.85 5.85
CA PHE A 74 6.88 2.23 5.38
C PHE A 74 5.76 3.02 6.06
N MET A 75 4.54 2.45 6.14
CA MET A 75 3.44 3.11 6.82
C MET A 75 3.82 3.49 8.26
N GLY A 76 4.36 2.53 9.02
CA GLY A 76 4.78 2.79 10.39
C GLY A 76 5.83 3.90 10.51
N LEU A 77 6.81 3.94 9.60
CA LEU A 77 7.82 5.00 9.56
C LEU A 77 7.21 6.36 9.20
N LEU A 78 6.31 6.40 8.23
CA LEU A 78 5.66 7.64 7.82
C LEU A 78 4.71 8.17 8.89
N ASP A 79 3.93 7.30 9.54
CA ASP A 79 3.09 7.68 10.67
C ASP A 79 3.92 8.20 11.84
N MET A 80 5.07 7.60 12.14
CA MET A 80 6.00 8.12 13.14
C MET A 80 6.54 9.51 12.79
N TYR A 81 6.77 9.79 11.51
CA TYR A 81 7.16 11.12 11.08
C TYR A 81 6.00 12.13 11.19
N GLU A 82 4.84 11.82 10.62
CA GLU A 82 3.72 12.74 10.49
C GLU A 82 3.01 13.01 11.83
N LEU A 83 2.81 11.96 12.65
CA LEU A 83 2.02 12.03 13.88
C LEU A 83 2.86 12.18 15.15
N ALA A 84 4.08 11.64 15.15
CA ALA A 84 4.98 11.69 16.31
C ALA A 84 6.20 12.60 16.11
N GLY A 85 6.39 13.19 14.93
CA GLY A 85 7.47 14.14 14.63
C GLY A 85 8.86 13.52 14.48
N SER A 86 8.96 12.20 14.23
CA SER A 86 10.23 11.48 14.12
C SER A 86 10.94 11.75 12.80
N LYS A 87 11.91 12.66 12.79
CA LYS A 87 12.74 12.94 11.61
C LYS A 87 13.57 11.72 11.19
N LYS A 88 14.02 10.94 12.16
CA LYS A 88 14.77 9.70 11.91
C LYS A 88 13.94 8.69 11.11
N ALA A 89 12.65 8.56 11.41
CA ALA A 89 11.74 7.68 10.66
C ALA A 89 11.65 8.11 9.18
N LEU A 90 11.56 9.41 8.91
CA LEU A 90 11.61 9.91 7.54
C LEU A 90 12.94 9.59 6.84
N ASP A 91 14.08 9.79 7.52
CA ASP A 91 15.39 9.48 6.94
C ASP A 91 15.50 7.99 6.56
N VAL A 92 15.01 7.09 7.43
CA VAL A 92 14.96 5.65 7.17
C VAL A 92 14.06 5.35 5.97
N ALA A 93 12.86 5.95 5.91
CA ALA A 93 11.91 5.75 4.82
C ALA A 93 12.47 6.25 3.48
N VAL A 94 13.09 7.43 3.45
CA VAL A 94 13.71 7.99 2.23
C VAL A 94 14.83 7.09 1.72
N ASN A 95 15.72 6.65 2.59
CA ASN A 95 16.81 5.75 2.19
C ASN A 95 16.28 4.39 1.71
N PHE A 96 15.23 3.90 2.35
CA PHE A 96 14.57 2.67 1.90
C PHE A 96 13.89 2.86 0.53
N GLY A 97 13.31 4.02 0.26
CA GLY A 97 12.76 4.39 -1.04
C GLY A 97 13.82 4.39 -2.15
N LYS A 98 15.06 4.81 -1.88
CA LYS A 98 16.18 4.73 -2.82
C LYS A 98 16.44 3.29 -3.28
N TRP A 99 16.37 2.33 -2.35
CA TRP A 99 16.48 0.91 -2.70
C TRP A 99 15.42 0.50 -3.73
N PHE A 100 14.17 0.93 -3.54
CA PHE A 100 13.07 0.63 -4.48
C PHE A 100 13.27 1.30 -5.84
N TYR A 101 13.78 2.53 -5.85
CA TYR A 101 14.11 3.23 -7.09
C TYR A 101 15.17 2.46 -7.89
N ASP A 102 16.25 2.05 -7.23
CA ASP A 102 17.34 1.30 -7.84
C ASP A 102 16.87 -0.11 -8.28
N TRP A 103 16.11 -0.79 -7.44
CA TRP A 103 15.58 -2.13 -7.75
C TRP A 103 14.61 -2.10 -8.92
N SER A 104 13.61 -1.23 -8.91
CA SER A 104 12.60 -1.14 -9.98
C SER A 104 13.20 -0.66 -11.30
N GLY A 105 14.26 0.14 -11.25
CA GLY A 105 14.99 0.62 -12.42
C GLY A 105 15.78 -0.46 -13.18
N LYS A 106 15.94 -1.65 -12.59
CA LYS A 106 16.61 -2.79 -13.26
C LYS A 106 15.70 -3.51 -14.26
N TYR A 107 14.41 -3.23 -14.24
CA TYR A 107 13.41 -3.88 -15.07
C TYR A 107 12.93 -2.95 -16.20
N THR A 108 12.62 -3.53 -17.34
CA THR A 108 11.84 -2.81 -18.35
C THR A 108 10.42 -2.57 -17.83
N GLU A 109 9.70 -1.62 -18.43
CA GLU A 109 8.32 -1.35 -18.06
C GLU A 109 7.45 -2.63 -18.10
N ALA A 110 7.55 -3.41 -19.17
CA ALA A 110 6.78 -4.64 -19.30
C ALA A 110 7.10 -5.66 -18.18
N GLN A 111 8.38 -5.85 -17.87
CA GLN A 111 8.79 -6.73 -16.76
C GLN A 111 8.29 -6.23 -15.41
N PHE A 112 8.30 -4.91 -15.20
CA PHE A 112 7.84 -4.35 -13.93
C PHE A 112 6.32 -4.45 -13.80
N GLN A 113 5.56 -4.30 -14.89
CA GLN A 113 4.12 -4.58 -14.89
C GLN A 113 3.81 -6.03 -14.52
N GLU A 114 4.58 -7.02 -15.00
CA GLU A 114 4.43 -8.41 -14.56
C GLU A 114 4.68 -8.57 -13.04
N ILE A 115 5.63 -7.82 -12.47
CA ILE A 115 5.87 -7.81 -11.03
C ILE A 115 4.68 -7.23 -10.27
N LEU A 116 4.13 -6.11 -10.74
CA LEU A 116 2.95 -5.48 -10.13
C LEU A 116 1.72 -6.37 -10.19
N ASP A 117 1.56 -7.15 -11.25
CA ASP A 117 0.46 -8.11 -11.39
C ASP A 117 0.55 -9.29 -10.42
N VAL A 118 1.76 -9.63 -9.98
CA VAL A 118 1.95 -10.63 -8.91
C VAL A 118 1.65 -10.02 -7.54
N GLU A 119 2.21 -8.85 -7.26
CA GLU A 119 2.01 -8.17 -5.97
C GLU A 119 2.50 -6.72 -6.04
N THR A 120 1.66 -5.78 -5.61
CA THR A 120 2.01 -4.36 -5.46
C THR A 120 1.41 -3.72 -4.21
N VAL A 121 0.21 -4.11 -3.81
CA VAL A 121 -0.51 -3.60 -2.62
C VAL A 121 -0.56 -2.06 -2.60
N GLY A 122 -0.36 -1.43 -1.46
CA GLY A 122 -0.43 0.02 -1.25
C GLY A 122 0.86 0.79 -1.53
N MET A 123 1.82 0.24 -2.26
CA MET A 123 3.12 0.90 -2.45
C MET A 123 3.02 2.24 -3.18
N LEU A 124 2.03 2.42 -4.06
CA LEU A 124 1.79 3.72 -4.71
C LEU A 124 1.51 4.81 -3.67
N GLU A 125 0.69 4.56 -2.65
CA GLU A 125 0.41 5.50 -1.57
C GLU A 125 1.71 5.95 -0.86
N ILE A 126 2.62 5.02 -0.60
CA ILE A 126 3.92 5.31 0.02
C ILE A 126 4.73 6.31 -0.83
N TRP A 127 4.80 6.08 -2.14
CA TRP A 127 5.56 6.95 -3.03
C TRP A 127 4.93 8.34 -3.14
N VAL A 128 3.61 8.42 -3.12
CA VAL A 128 2.87 9.70 -3.09
C VAL A 128 3.17 10.47 -1.81
N ILE A 129 3.11 9.83 -0.64
CA ILE A 129 3.39 10.49 0.65
C ILE A 129 4.84 10.98 0.68
N LEU A 130 5.80 10.16 0.28
CA LEU A 130 7.22 10.56 0.23
C LEU A 130 7.45 11.70 -0.77
N TYR A 131 6.81 11.69 -1.94
CA TYR A 131 6.86 12.82 -2.88
C TYR A 131 6.24 14.08 -2.28
N ARG A 132 5.09 13.97 -1.62
CA ARG A 132 4.43 15.10 -0.94
C ARG A 132 5.33 15.76 0.09
N ILE A 133 6.04 14.95 0.90
CA ILE A 133 6.91 15.43 1.98
C ILE A 133 8.22 16.01 1.44
N THR A 134 8.90 15.28 0.54
CA THR A 134 10.29 15.57 0.15
C THR A 134 10.41 16.42 -1.11
N LYS A 135 9.41 16.37 -2.00
CA LYS A 135 9.45 16.93 -3.36
C LYS A 135 10.58 16.35 -4.22
N ASP A 136 11.11 15.18 -3.85
CA ASP A 136 12.15 14.50 -4.61
C ASP A 136 11.52 13.75 -5.81
N GLU A 137 11.96 14.11 -7.03
CA GLU A 137 11.49 13.52 -8.29
C GLU A 137 11.75 12.01 -8.41
N MET A 138 12.62 11.47 -7.59
CA MET A 138 12.79 10.03 -7.47
C MET A 138 11.47 9.34 -7.06
N PHE A 139 10.75 9.92 -6.10
CA PHE A 139 9.46 9.37 -5.67
C PHE A 139 8.36 9.59 -6.72
N ARG A 140 8.41 10.71 -7.46
CA ARG A 140 7.54 10.90 -8.62
C ARG A 140 7.76 9.80 -9.66
N THR A 141 8.99 9.46 -9.95
CA THR A 141 9.33 8.33 -10.84
C THR A 141 8.80 7.00 -10.31
N LEU A 142 8.88 6.77 -8.99
CA LEU A 142 8.31 5.57 -8.38
C LEU A 142 6.78 5.54 -8.49
N MET A 143 6.08 6.67 -8.33
CA MET A 143 4.63 6.73 -8.58
C MET A 143 4.29 6.26 -10.00
N ASP A 144 5.01 6.75 -11.01
CA ASP A 144 4.77 6.36 -12.39
C ASP A 144 5.09 4.89 -12.66
N ARG A 145 6.17 4.35 -12.08
CA ARG A 145 6.51 2.92 -12.17
C ARG A 145 5.46 2.03 -11.53
N TYR A 146 4.87 2.46 -10.39
CA TYR A 146 3.85 1.72 -9.65
C TYR A 146 2.42 1.94 -10.17
N TYR A 147 2.26 2.59 -11.31
CA TYR A 147 1.00 2.66 -12.03
C TYR A 147 0.70 1.29 -12.67
N ARG A 148 -0.13 0.47 -12.00
CA ARG A 148 -0.49 -0.87 -12.47
C ARG A 148 -1.50 -0.81 -13.59
N LYS A 149 -1.02 -0.94 -14.84
CA LYS A 149 -1.84 -0.79 -16.06
C LYS A 149 -3.01 -1.76 -16.14
N SER A 150 -2.80 -3.03 -15.77
CA SER A 150 -3.85 -4.05 -15.83
C SER A 150 -5.09 -3.69 -15.00
N LEU A 151 -4.90 -3.06 -13.85
CA LEU A 151 -5.98 -2.59 -13.00
C LEU A 151 -6.47 -1.20 -13.43
N PHE A 152 -5.61 -0.22 -13.53
CA PHE A 152 -5.98 1.18 -13.69
C PHE A 152 -6.55 1.49 -15.09
N ASP A 153 -5.87 1.06 -16.14
CA ASP A 153 -6.37 1.25 -17.51
C ASP A 153 -7.64 0.44 -17.77
N GLY A 154 -7.76 -0.73 -17.13
CA GLY A 154 -8.97 -1.54 -17.19
C GLY A 154 -10.18 -0.84 -16.56
N LEU A 155 -9.99 -0.21 -15.39
CA LEU A 155 -11.01 0.60 -14.73
C LEU A 155 -11.43 1.80 -15.59
N LEU A 156 -10.47 2.54 -16.12
CA LEU A 156 -10.73 3.69 -17.00
C LEU A 156 -11.46 3.28 -18.29
N ALA A 157 -11.19 2.09 -18.79
CA ALA A 157 -11.90 1.54 -19.95
C ALA A 157 -13.30 0.95 -19.60
N GLY A 158 -13.74 1.06 -18.34
CA GLY A 158 -15.03 0.54 -17.89
C GLY A 158 -15.12 -0.99 -17.88
N LYS A 159 -13.99 -1.69 -17.85
CA LYS A 159 -13.94 -3.16 -17.81
C LYS A 159 -14.12 -3.67 -16.38
N ASP A 160 -14.75 -4.83 -16.23
CA ASP A 160 -14.74 -5.56 -14.97
C ASP A 160 -13.38 -6.23 -14.75
N VAL A 161 -12.50 -5.54 -14.03
CA VAL A 161 -11.17 -6.05 -13.67
C VAL A 161 -11.12 -6.57 -12.23
N LEU A 162 -12.20 -6.46 -11.47
CA LEU A 162 -12.21 -6.85 -10.06
C LEU A 162 -12.64 -8.30 -9.84
N THR A 163 -13.53 -8.84 -10.65
CA THR A 163 -14.01 -10.22 -10.49
C THR A 163 -12.86 -11.23 -10.37
N ASN A 164 -12.87 -12.01 -9.31
CA ASN A 164 -11.85 -12.98 -8.90
C ASN A 164 -10.52 -12.38 -8.40
N MET A 165 -10.38 -11.05 -8.32
CA MET A 165 -9.21 -10.47 -7.67
C MET A 165 -9.35 -10.48 -6.15
N HIS A 166 -8.23 -10.60 -5.46
CA HIS A 166 -8.18 -10.45 -4.02
C HIS A 166 -8.50 -9.00 -3.63
N ALA A 167 -9.58 -8.79 -2.87
CA ALA A 167 -10.13 -7.46 -2.63
C ALA A 167 -9.16 -6.56 -1.87
N ASN A 168 -8.64 -7.06 -0.76
CA ASN A 168 -7.77 -6.28 0.11
C ASN A 168 -6.44 -5.87 -0.52
N THR A 169 -6.01 -6.48 -1.64
CA THR A 169 -4.83 -6.03 -2.37
C THR A 169 -5.14 -4.90 -3.35
N THR A 170 -6.34 -4.86 -3.92
CA THR A 170 -6.73 -3.83 -4.89
C THR A 170 -7.11 -2.50 -4.24
N ILE A 171 -7.76 -2.52 -3.07
CA ILE A 171 -8.20 -1.28 -2.41
C ILE A 171 -7.02 -0.36 -2.06
N PRO A 172 -5.91 -0.82 -1.46
CA PRO A 172 -4.76 0.04 -1.19
C PRO A 172 -4.10 0.64 -2.43
N GLU A 173 -4.19 -0.01 -3.59
CA GLU A 173 -3.74 0.58 -4.86
C GLU A 173 -4.57 1.83 -5.20
N ILE A 174 -5.87 1.79 -4.93
CA ILE A 174 -6.77 2.92 -5.17
C ILE A 174 -6.61 4.03 -4.12
N LEU A 175 -6.31 3.68 -2.87
CA LEU A 175 -5.88 4.68 -1.87
C LEU A 175 -4.67 5.46 -2.39
N GLY A 176 -3.71 4.75 -3.01
CA GLY A 176 -2.58 5.39 -3.66
C GLY A 176 -2.99 6.29 -4.85
N ALA A 177 -3.98 5.89 -5.63
CA ALA A 177 -4.50 6.73 -6.71
C ALA A 177 -5.23 7.98 -6.17
N ALA A 178 -6.08 7.85 -5.15
CA ALA A 178 -6.74 8.98 -4.51
C ALA A 178 -5.72 9.98 -3.96
N ALA A 179 -4.73 9.51 -3.19
CA ALA A 179 -3.65 10.34 -2.69
C ALA A 179 -2.82 10.99 -3.81
N ALA A 180 -2.60 10.28 -4.93
CA ALA A 180 -1.90 10.82 -6.09
C ALA A 180 -2.67 12.00 -6.72
N TYR A 181 -4.01 11.91 -6.79
CA TYR A 181 -4.84 13.03 -7.23
C TYR A 181 -4.69 14.24 -6.30
N GLU A 182 -4.77 14.04 -4.99
CA GLU A 182 -4.66 15.12 -4.01
C GLU A 182 -3.32 15.86 -4.09
N VAL A 183 -2.23 15.13 -4.35
CA VAL A 183 -0.87 15.69 -4.39
C VAL A 183 -0.52 16.30 -5.75
N THR A 184 -1.02 15.73 -6.85
CA THR A 184 -0.62 16.14 -8.22
C THR A 184 -1.69 16.90 -8.98
N GLY A 185 -2.97 16.75 -8.62
CA GLY A 185 -4.10 17.29 -9.37
C GLY A 185 -4.38 16.56 -10.71
N GLU A 186 -3.71 15.44 -10.98
CA GLU A 186 -3.89 14.70 -12.23
C GLU A 186 -5.23 13.97 -12.26
N GLN A 187 -6.14 14.44 -13.11
CA GLN A 187 -7.52 13.96 -13.22
C GLN A 187 -7.63 12.44 -13.39
N ARG A 188 -6.68 11.81 -14.11
CA ARG A 188 -6.67 10.35 -14.31
C ARG A 188 -6.76 9.54 -13.02
N TYR A 189 -6.14 10.02 -11.94
CA TYR A 189 -6.14 9.32 -10.66
C TYR A 189 -7.51 9.41 -9.95
N LEU A 190 -8.19 10.56 -10.05
CA LEU A 190 -9.57 10.69 -9.58
C LEU A 190 -10.51 9.81 -10.38
N ASP A 191 -10.36 9.77 -11.70
CA ASP A 191 -11.19 8.94 -12.57
C ASP A 191 -11.01 7.45 -12.23
N ILE A 192 -9.79 7.00 -11.91
CA ILE A 192 -9.51 5.64 -11.44
C ILE A 192 -10.24 5.36 -10.12
N ALA A 193 -10.13 6.26 -9.13
CA ALA A 193 -10.77 6.09 -7.83
C ALA A 193 -12.31 6.03 -7.96
N GLN A 194 -12.90 6.89 -8.79
CA GLN A 194 -14.35 6.90 -9.05
C GLN A 194 -14.81 5.64 -9.79
N ALA A 195 -14.07 5.19 -10.80
CA ALA A 195 -14.37 3.95 -11.53
C ALA A 195 -14.30 2.73 -10.62
N TYR A 196 -13.29 2.68 -9.75
CA TYR A 196 -13.17 1.63 -8.75
C TYR A 196 -14.33 1.65 -7.77
N TRP A 197 -14.65 2.82 -7.19
CA TRP A 197 -15.78 2.99 -6.28
C TRP A 197 -17.09 2.50 -6.91
N LYS A 198 -17.36 2.93 -8.15
CA LYS A 198 -18.53 2.46 -8.89
C LYS A 198 -18.54 0.93 -8.99
N SER A 199 -17.44 0.33 -9.41
CA SER A 199 -17.34 -1.12 -9.59
C SER A 199 -17.46 -1.89 -8.26
N ALA A 200 -16.76 -1.42 -7.21
CA ALA A 200 -16.71 -2.09 -5.92
C ALA A 200 -17.97 -1.89 -5.09
N VAL A 201 -18.52 -0.67 -5.05
CA VAL A 201 -19.64 -0.30 -4.17
C VAL A 201 -20.97 -0.37 -4.92
N THR A 202 -21.11 0.37 -6.03
CA THR A 202 -22.39 0.48 -6.73
C THR A 202 -22.79 -0.82 -7.40
N ASP A 203 -21.86 -1.47 -8.08
CA ASP A 203 -22.14 -2.67 -8.87
C ASP A 203 -22.07 -3.97 -8.02
N ARG A 204 -21.37 -3.94 -6.88
CA ARG A 204 -21.13 -5.12 -6.02
C ARG A 204 -21.62 -5.00 -4.59
N GLY A 205 -21.81 -3.80 -4.08
CA GLY A 205 -22.29 -3.57 -2.71
C GLY A 205 -23.66 -4.17 -2.48
N SER A 206 -23.81 -5.00 -1.45
CA SER A 206 -25.06 -5.68 -1.18
C SER A 206 -25.36 -5.88 0.31
N TYR A 207 -24.41 -5.61 1.18
CA TYR A 207 -24.59 -5.77 2.62
C TYR A 207 -24.69 -4.43 3.33
N VAL A 208 -25.59 -4.35 4.31
CA VAL A 208 -25.77 -3.18 5.18
C VAL A 208 -24.45 -2.82 5.91
N THR A 209 -23.64 -3.82 6.19
CA THR A 209 -22.36 -3.68 6.89
C THR A 209 -21.20 -3.23 5.99
N GLY A 210 -21.44 -3.04 4.69
CA GLY A 210 -20.40 -2.69 3.71
C GLY A 210 -19.55 -3.88 3.23
N GLY A 211 -19.82 -5.10 3.67
CA GLY A 211 -19.14 -6.30 3.19
C GLY A 211 -19.48 -6.60 1.74
N GLN A 212 -18.48 -6.88 0.91
CA GLN A 212 -18.61 -6.95 -0.54
C GLN A 212 -17.96 -8.17 -1.17
N THR A 213 -17.24 -8.97 -0.37
CA THR A 213 -16.43 -10.09 -0.84
C THR A 213 -16.92 -11.42 -0.33
N CYS A 214 -16.50 -12.49 -1.01
CA CYS A 214 -16.66 -13.87 -0.53
C CYS A 214 -15.32 -14.58 -0.65
N GLY A 215 -14.80 -15.09 0.47
CA GLY A 215 -13.48 -15.72 0.51
C GLY A 215 -12.34 -14.79 0.13
N GLU A 216 -12.40 -13.54 0.58
CA GLU A 216 -11.39 -12.48 0.35
C GLU A 216 -11.30 -11.98 -1.11
N ILE A 217 -12.15 -12.46 -2.02
CA ILE A 217 -12.13 -12.06 -3.43
C ILE A 217 -13.39 -11.32 -3.84
N TRP A 218 -13.27 -10.46 -4.85
CA TRP A 218 -14.40 -9.79 -5.46
C TRP A 218 -15.26 -10.78 -6.24
N SER A 219 -16.53 -10.84 -5.88
CA SER A 219 -17.55 -11.56 -6.69
C SER A 219 -17.89 -10.76 -7.95
N ALA A 220 -18.46 -11.41 -8.95
CA ALA A 220 -19.00 -10.71 -10.11
C ALA A 220 -20.13 -9.73 -9.71
N PRO A 221 -20.37 -8.67 -10.48
CA PRO A 221 -21.45 -7.72 -10.23
C PRO A 221 -22.81 -8.40 -10.16
N ASN A 222 -23.70 -7.90 -9.29
CA ASN A 222 -25.08 -8.38 -9.13
C ASN A 222 -25.22 -9.85 -8.75
N GLN A 223 -24.19 -10.47 -8.17
CA GLN A 223 -24.16 -11.88 -7.77
C GLN A 223 -24.37 -12.04 -6.26
N LEU A 224 -25.55 -11.65 -5.73
CA LEU A 224 -25.86 -11.74 -4.29
C LEU A 224 -25.66 -13.15 -3.73
N LYS A 225 -26.17 -14.17 -4.44
CA LYS A 225 -26.07 -15.57 -4.01
C LYS A 225 -24.61 -16.02 -3.84
N ALA A 226 -23.71 -15.56 -4.68
CA ALA A 226 -22.29 -15.91 -4.60
C ALA A 226 -21.60 -15.33 -3.35
N ARG A 227 -22.22 -14.37 -2.66
CA ARG A 227 -21.73 -13.73 -1.45
C ARG A 227 -22.31 -14.30 -0.17
N LEU A 228 -23.32 -15.17 -0.30
CA LEU A 228 -23.96 -15.84 0.84
C LEU A 228 -23.12 -17.06 1.22
N GLY A 229 -22.24 -16.89 2.19
CA GLY A 229 -21.37 -17.95 2.68
C GLY A 229 -20.82 -17.62 4.06
N ASP A 230 -20.02 -18.51 4.59
CA ASP A 230 -19.38 -18.41 5.90
C ASP A 230 -18.09 -17.54 5.89
N LYS A 231 -17.63 -17.11 4.71
CA LYS A 231 -16.41 -16.33 4.51
C LYS A 231 -16.67 -15.00 3.79
N ASN A 232 -17.78 -14.37 4.07
CA ASN A 232 -18.11 -13.04 3.56
C ASN A 232 -17.72 -11.95 4.57
N GLN A 233 -17.75 -10.70 4.13
CA GLN A 233 -17.54 -9.51 4.96
C GLN A 233 -16.18 -9.49 5.68
N GLU A 234 -15.11 -9.82 4.98
CA GLU A 234 -13.77 -9.73 5.52
C GLU A 234 -13.50 -8.29 6.04
N HIS A 235 -13.05 -8.19 7.29
CA HIS A 235 -12.82 -6.90 7.94
C HIS A 235 -11.76 -6.04 7.23
N CYS A 236 -10.74 -6.65 6.63
CA CYS A 236 -9.72 -5.91 5.87
C CYS A 236 -10.32 -5.12 4.71
N THR A 237 -11.28 -5.72 4.00
CA THR A 237 -12.03 -5.04 2.92
C THR A 237 -12.81 -3.86 3.47
N VAL A 238 -13.56 -4.06 4.55
CA VAL A 238 -14.35 -3.00 5.20
C VAL A 238 -13.45 -1.86 5.66
N TYR A 239 -12.37 -2.19 6.35
CA TYR A 239 -11.41 -1.20 6.85
C TYR A 239 -10.82 -0.34 5.73
N ASN A 240 -10.30 -0.96 4.67
CA ASN A 240 -9.69 -0.21 3.58
C ASN A 240 -10.74 0.56 2.74
N MET A 241 -11.96 0.05 2.61
CA MET A 241 -13.04 0.80 1.97
C MET A 241 -13.50 2.00 2.81
N MET A 242 -13.45 1.92 4.15
CA MET A 242 -13.68 3.08 5.00
C MET A 242 -12.62 4.16 4.77
N ARG A 243 -11.34 3.77 4.69
CA ARG A 243 -10.24 4.69 4.35
C ARG A 243 -10.41 5.34 2.97
N LEU A 244 -10.95 4.61 2.01
CA LEU A 244 -11.19 5.13 0.66
C LEU A 244 -12.40 6.06 0.60
N ALA A 245 -13.32 5.93 1.53
CA ALA A 245 -14.53 6.76 1.61
C ALA A 245 -14.29 8.11 2.35
N ASP A 246 -13.23 8.17 3.16
CA ASP A 246 -12.79 9.35 3.89
C ASP A 246 -12.03 10.32 2.97
#